data_b5d0dcc3e8d749a7f9e2111888f1eef7
#
_entry.id   b5d0dcc3e8d749a7f9e2111888f1eef7
#
_cell.length_a   1.000
_cell.length_b   1.000
_cell.length_c   1.000
_cell.angle_alpha   90.00
_cell.angle_beta   90.00
_cell.angle_gamma   90.00
#
_symmetry.space_group_name_H-M   'P 1'
#
loop_
_entity.id
_entity.type
_entity.pdbx_description
1 polymer ?
#
loop_
_entity_poly.entity_id
_entity_poly.type
_entity_poly.pdbx_seq_one_letter_code
_entity_poly.pdbx_strand_id
1 'polypeptide(L)'
;MMSSLLISYSIVCLSSLICVLLGCKLLHPKQPLYVTLCYLGFIAFFLGRLYELSRLVLKLELYNTFELGFVGIIGAFSFWLSSNFAIRQEIGIKPNKSDIAKCLVLSILVCLLYVAIINGTVNKLERVIDLIITLYASSNVYYCLRHLLLIKDDKTNLLKKLKMYNIFGICFSILILLLAISFAYSINTLLMASSILLGIDLILLMLSFKKGVKEWK
;
A
#
# COMPACT_ATOMS: atom_id res chain seq x y z
N MET A 1 17.67 -18.12 -6.77
CA MET A 1 16.38 -17.40 -7.04
C MET A 1 15.22 -17.90 -6.18
N MET A 2 14.90 -19.20 -6.15
CA MET A 2 13.75 -19.72 -5.38
C MET A 2 13.85 -19.48 -3.85
N SER A 3 15.04 -19.61 -3.25
CA SER A 3 15.26 -19.36 -1.81
C SER A 3 15.10 -17.88 -1.44
N SER A 4 15.62 -16.95 -2.24
CA SER A 4 15.48 -15.51 -2.01
C SER A 4 14.02 -15.06 -2.13
N LEU A 5 13.29 -15.65 -3.06
CA LEU A 5 11.87 -15.38 -3.28
C LEU A 5 11.04 -15.87 -2.09
N LEU A 6 11.29 -17.09 -1.60
CA LEU A 6 10.61 -17.63 -0.43
C LEU A 6 10.87 -16.77 0.83
N ILE A 7 12.11 -16.36 1.07
CA ILE A 7 12.45 -15.49 2.21
C ILE A 7 11.73 -14.14 2.08
N SER A 8 11.75 -13.52 0.90
CA SER A 8 11.09 -12.27 0.61
C SER A 8 9.59 -12.31 0.93
N TYR A 9 8.88 -13.31 0.40
CA TYR A 9 7.45 -13.49 0.67
C TYR A 9 7.17 -13.80 2.14
N SER A 10 8.03 -14.59 2.81
CA SER A 10 7.88 -14.87 4.24
C SER A 10 8.00 -13.61 5.09
N ILE A 11 8.97 -12.73 4.81
CA ILE A 11 9.14 -11.46 5.54
C ILE A 11 7.89 -10.60 5.41
N VAL A 12 7.42 -10.39 4.18
CA VAL A 12 6.26 -9.52 3.92
C VAL A 12 4.97 -10.14 4.50
N CYS A 13 4.79 -11.46 4.40
CA CYS A 13 3.65 -12.16 4.97
C CYS A 13 3.63 -12.06 6.50
N LEU A 14 4.75 -12.30 7.19
CA LEU A 14 4.85 -12.18 8.64
C LEU A 14 4.60 -10.74 9.10
N SER A 15 5.17 -9.74 8.44
CA SER A 15 4.95 -8.34 8.75
C SER A 15 3.48 -7.95 8.58
N SER A 16 2.82 -8.42 7.52
CA SER A 16 1.39 -8.15 7.30
C SER A 16 0.50 -8.88 8.32
N LEU A 17 0.86 -10.09 8.74
CA LEU A 17 0.18 -10.80 9.84
C LEU A 17 0.28 -10.01 11.15
N ILE A 18 1.47 -9.50 11.48
CA ILE A 18 1.66 -8.63 12.65
C ILE A 18 0.73 -7.41 12.58
N CYS A 19 0.60 -6.77 11.41
CA CYS A 19 -0.32 -5.65 11.22
C CYS A 19 -1.78 -6.04 11.47
N VAL A 20 -2.22 -7.19 10.98
CA VAL A 20 -3.58 -7.70 11.23
C VAL A 20 -3.81 -7.93 12.73
N LEU A 21 -2.86 -8.57 13.43
CA LEU A 21 -2.96 -8.81 14.87
C LEU A 21 -2.96 -7.51 15.68
N LEU A 22 -2.10 -6.54 15.31
CA LEU A 22 -2.07 -5.23 15.97
C LEU A 22 -3.36 -4.43 15.77
N GLY A 23 -4.02 -4.62 14.63
CA GLY A 23 -5.21 -3.89 14.22
C GLY A 23 -6.53 -4.53 14.62
N CYS A 24 -6.56 -5.77 15.10
CA CYS A 24 -7.82 -6.48 15.38
C CYS A 24 -8.77 -5.73 16.33
N LYS A 25 -8.22 -4.93 17.28
CA LYS A 25 -9.00 -4.08 18.18
C LYS A 25 -9.62 -2.84 17.50
N LEU A 26 -9.26 -2.55 16.24
CA LEU A 26 -9.84 -1.45 15.45
C LEU A 26 -11.17 -1.86 14.78
N LEU A 27 -11.48 -3.16 14.72
CA LEU A 27 -12.78 -3.65 14.25
C LEU A 27 -13.83 -3.59 15.39
N HIS A 28 -14.23 -2.38 15.75
CA HIS A 28 -15.29 -2.18 16.73
C HIS A 28 -16.48 -1.46 16.06
N PRO A 29 -17.75 -1.83 16.31
CA PRO A 29 -18.93 -1.27 15.63
C PRO A 29 -19.07 0.26 15.73
N LYS A 30 -18.46 0.89 16.73
CA LYS A 30 -18.50 2.36 16.96
C LYS A 30 -17.35 3.13 16.31
N GLN A 31 -16.49 2.45 15.50
CA GLN A 31 -15.39 3.14 14.85
C GLN A 31 -15.84 3.90 13.59
N PRO A 32 -15.21 5.04 13.26
CA PRO A 32 -15.43 5.71 12.00
C PRO A 32 -15.14 4.79 10.79
N LEU A 33 -15.88 5.00 9.69
CA LEU A 33 -15.78 4.16 8.50
C LEU A 33 -14.35 4.07 7.96
N TYR A 34 -13.61 5.19 7.95
CA TYR A 34 -12.22 5.20 7.45
C TYR A 34 -11.28 4.28 8.24
N VAL A 35 -11.54 4.08 9.54
CA VAL A 35 -10.75 3.17 10.38
C VAL A 35 -10.98 1.73 9.96
N THR A 36 -12.24 1.34 9.78
CA THR A 36 -12.60 -0.02 9.33
C THR A 36 -12.04 -0.30 7.94
N LEU A 37 -12.20 0.64 7.00
CA LEU A 37 -11.69 0.51 5.63
C LEU A 37 -10.16 0.38 5.62
N CYS A 38 -9.45 1.21 6.38
CA CYS A 38 -7.99 1.14 6.45
C CYS A 38 -7.54 -0.24 6.96
N TYR A 39 -8.19 -0.76 7.99
CA TYR A 39 -7.84 -2.07 8.54
C TYR A 39 -8.17 -3.23 7.58
N LEU A 40 -9.28 -3.16 6.85
CA LEU A 40 -9.61 -4.12 5.78
C LEU A 40 -8.54 -4.16 4.69
N GLY A 41 -7.90 -3.02 4.41
CA GLY A 41 -6.75 -2.96 3.51
C GLY A 41 -5.58 -3.83 3.98
N PHE A 42 -5.24 -3.80 5.28
CA PHE A 42 -4.20 -4.68 5.83
C PHE A 42 -4.58 -6.15 5.77
N ILE A 43 -5.85 -6.49 6.01
CA ILE A 43 -6.35 -7.87 5.87
C ILE A 43 -6.24 -8.34 4.42
N ALA A 44 -6.70 -7.55 3.46
CA ALA A 44 -6.63 -7.89 2.04
C ALA A 44 -5.18 -8.10 1.59
N PHE A 45 -4.26 -7.23 2.02
CA PHE A 45 -2.84 -7.38 1.72
C PHE A 45 -2.26 -8.66 2.31
N PHE A 46 -2.54 -8.95 3.57
CA PHE A 46 -2.09 -10.18 4.23
C PHE A 46 -2.60 -11.43 3.52
N LEU A 47 -3.87 -11.49 3.18
CA LEU A 47 -4.45 -12.65 2.49
C LEU A 47 -3.79 -12.88 1.12
N GLY A 48 -3.51 -11.81 0.36
CA GLY A 48 -2.77 -11.89 -0.88
C GLY A 48 -1.36 -12.44 -0.70
N ARG A 49 -0.63 -11.95 0.30
CA ARG A 49 0.75 -12.43 0.60
C ARG A 49 0.76 -13.86 1.15
N LEU A 50 -0.22 -14.23 1.96
CA LEU A 50 -0.38 -15.59 2.46
C LEU A 50 -0.63 -16.58 1.32
N TYR A 51 -1.49 -16.22 0.36
CA TYR A 51 -1.74 -17.03 -0.82
C TYR A 51 -0.45 -17.25 -1.64
N GLU A 52 0.31 -16.20 -1.92
CA GLU A 52 1.58 -16.29 -2.64
C GLU A 52 2.60 -17.19 -1.93
N LEU A 53 2.74 -17.01 -0.61
CA LEU A 53 3.63 -17.83 0.20
C LEU A 53 3.22 -19.30 0.18
N SER A 54 1.91 -19.58 0.33
CA SER A 54 1.36 -20.93 0.29
C SER A 54 1.63 -21.61 -1.05
N ARG A 55 1.44 -20.88 -2.17
CA ARG A 55 1.72 -21.36 -3.52
C ARG A 55 3.17 -21.76 -3.69
N LEU A 56 4.10 -20.92 -3.20
CA LEU A 56 5.54 -21.20 -3.27
C LEU A 56 5.93 -22.43 -2.44
N VAL A 57 5.40 -22.54 -1.21
CA VAL A 57 5.69 -23.67 -0.32
C VAL A 57 5.18 -24.98 -0.89
N LEU A 58 3.97 -24.97 -1.44
CA LEU A 58 3.33 -26.16 -2.04
C LEU A 58 3.85 -26.47 -3.45
N LYS A 59 4.76 -25.64 -3.99
CA LYS A 59 5.32 -25.78 -5.35
C LYS A 59 4.24 -25.93 -6.44
N LEU A 60 3.13 -25.21 -6.27
CA LEU A 60 2.03 -25.24 -7.24
C LEU A 60 2.46 -24.44 -8.48
N GLU A 61 2.70 -25.13 -9.57
CA GLU A 61 2.89 -24.53 -10.90
C GLU A 61 1.53 -24.16 -11.46
N LEU A 62 1.17 -22.89 -11.38
CA LEU A 62 -0.01 -22.37 -12.05
C LEU A 62 0.43 -21.82 -13.42
N TYR A 63 0.27 -22.66 -14.43
CA TYR A 63 0.44 -22.24 -15.83
C TYR A 63 -0.54 -21.11 -16.17
N ASN A 64 -0.01 -19.93 -16.48
CA ASN A 64 -0.76 -18.79 -17.09
C ASN A 64 -2.05 -18.36 -16.38
N THR A 65 -2.24 -18.66 -15.11
CA THR A 65 -3.43 -18.26 -14.37
C THR A 65 -3.23 -16.92 -13.67
N PHE A 66 -4.33 -16.18 -13.55
CA PHE A 66 -4.39 -14.93 -12.79
C PHE A 66 -3.91 -15.18 -11.36
N GLU A 67 -2.83 -14.51 -10.95
CA GLU A 67 -2.25 -14.68 -9.62
C GLU A 67 -3.10 -13.95 -8.58
N LEU A 68 -3.82 -14.69 -7.74
CA LEU A 68 -4.67 -14.15 -6.67
C LEU A 68 -3.91 -13.23 -5.68
N GLY A 69 -2.60 -13.37 -5.58
CA GLY A 69 -1.76 -12.48 -4.78
C GLY A 69 -1.87 -11.01 -5.18
N PHE A 70 -2.01 -10.74 -6.49
CA PHE A 70 -2.23 -9.38 -6.99
C PHE A 70 -3.59 -8.82 -6.58
N VAL A 71 -4.62 -9.66 -6.48
CA VAL A 71 -5.95 -9.24 -5.98
C VAL A 71 -5.83 -8.72 -4.55
N GLY A 72 -4.98 -9.33 -3.73
CA GLY A 72 -4.71 -8.85 -2.37
C GLY A 72 -4.10 -7.46 -2.34
N ILE A 73 -3.16 -7.14 -3.25
CA ILE A 73 -2.56 -5.80 -3.36
C ILE A 73 -3.59 -4.77 -3.86
N ILE A 74 -4.32 -5.12 -4.93
CA ILE A 74 -5.36 -4.25 -5.49
C ILE A 74 -6.46 -3.99 -4.46
N GLY A 75 -6.90 -5.04 -3.74
CA GLY A 75 -7.86 -4.93 -2.66
C GLY A 75 -7.38 -4.03 -1.53
N ALA A 76 -6.13 -4.16 -1.11
CA ALA A 76 -5.53 -3.30 -0.09
C ALA A 76 -5.57 -1.83 -0.50
N PHE A 77 -5.07 -1.51 -1.70
CA PHE A 77 -5.12 -0.14 -2.21
C PHE A 77 -6.55 0.38 -2.37
N SER A 78 -7.48 -0.44 -2.84
CA SER A 78 -8.90 -0.05 -2.96
C SER A 78 -9.50 0.35 -1.61
N PHE A 79 -9.23 -0.41 -0.55
CA PHE A 79 -9.68 -0.09 0.80
C PHE A 79 -8.99 1.17 1.34
N TRP A 80 -7.68 1.34 1.14
CA TRP A 80 -6.96 2.53 1.60
C TRP A 80 -7.39 3.79 0.84
N LEU A 81 -7.65 3.71 -0.47
CA LEU A 81 -8.23 4.83 -1.21
C LEU A 81 -9.63 5.17 -0.70
N SER A 82 -10.47 4.17 -0.44
CA SER A 82 -11.80 4.38 0.15
C SER A 82 -11.71 5.02 1.54
N SER A 83 -10.72 4.59 2.36
CA SER A 83 -10.40 5.22 3.65
C SER A 83 -10.01 6.68 3.48
N ASN A 84 -9.16 7.01 2.51
CA ASN A 84 -8.74 8.37 2.21
C ASN A 84 -9.92 9.26 1.76
N PHE A 85 -10.88 8.70 0.99
CA PHE A 85 -12.13 9.40 0.66
C PHE A 85 -12.98 9.67 1.90
N ALA A 86 -13.12 8.69 2.80
CA ALA A 86 -13.89 8.85 4.04
C ALA A 86 -13.24 9.89 4.97
N ILE A 87 -11.91 9.90 5.11
CA ILE A 87 -11.16 10.94 5.85
C ILE A 87 -11.45 12.33 5.25
N ARG A 88 -11.46 12.44 3.92
CA ARG A 88 -11.77 13.71 3.24
C ARG A 88 -13.17 14.21 3.55
N GLN A 89 -14.16 13.33 3.58
CA GLN A 89 -15.55 13.70 3.91
C GLN A 89 -15.65 14.21 5.36
N GLU A 90 -14.94 13.57 6.29
CA GLU A 90 -14.89 13.96 7.70
C GLU A 90 -14.31 15.37 7.91
N ILE A 91 -13.26 15.71 7.15
CA ILE A 91 -12.56 17.00 7.29
C ILE A 91 -13.30 18.14 6.60
N GLY A 92 -14.00 17.88 5.49
CA GLY A 92 -14.78 18.86 4.74
C GLY A 92 -13.98 19.98 4.04
N ILE A 93 -12.65 19.95 4.03
CA ILE A 93 -11.78 20.99 3.47
C ILE A 93 -11.60 20.81 1.96
N LYS A 94 -11.75 21.92 1.22
CA LYS A 94 -11.43 21.97 -0.21
C LYS A 94 -9.97 22.42 -0.39
N PRO A 95 -9.12 21.66 -1.11
CA PRO A 95 -7.75 22.05 -1.38
C PRO A 95 -7.67 23.23 -2.35
N ASN A 96 -6.58 24.00 -2.25
CA ASN A 96 -6.25 25.04 -3.22
C ASN A 96 -5.83 24.39 -4.56
N LYS A 97 -6.08 25.05 -5.69
CA LYS A 97 -5.69 24.58 -7.03
C LYS A 97 -4.18 24.33 -7.15
N SER A 98 -3.35 25.17 -6.54
CA SER A 98 -1.88 25.01 -6.50
C SER A 98 -1.46 23.70 -5.81
N ASP A 99 -2.10 23.35 -4.71
CA ASP A 99 -1.76 22.13 -3.96
C ASP A 99 -2.23 20.88 -4.69
N ILE A 100 -3.37 20.95 -5.37
CA ILE A 100 -3.83 19.89 -6.27
C ILE A 100 -2.78 19.65 -7.36
N ALA A 101 -2.28 20.71 -8.00
CA ALA A 101 -1.29 20.59 -9.06
C ALA A 101 0.01 19.95 -8.58
N LYS A 102 0.53 20.35 -7.41
CA LYS A 102 1.73 19.74 -6.80
C LYS A 102 1.56 18.25 -6.53
N CYS A 103 0.43 17.86 -5.92
CA CYS A 103 0.15 16.45 -5.65
C CYS A 103 0.06 15.64 -6.96
N LEU A 104 -0.55 16.22 -7.99
CA LEU A 104 -0.74 15.57 -9.28
C LEU A 104 0.60 15.35 -9.99
N VAL A 105 1.48 16.36 -10.02
CA VAL A 105 2.82 16.22 -10.60
C VAL A 105 3.61 15.13 -9.90
N LEU A 106 3.63 15.09 -8.56
CA LEU A 106 4.37 14.07 -7.82
C LEU A 106 3.78 12.67 -8.03
N SER A 107 2.45 12.53 -8.09
CA SER A 107 1.83 11.23 -8.36
C SER A 107 2.08 10.74 -9.79
N ILE A 108 2.14 11.65 -10.77
CA ILE A 108 2.52 11.31 -12.15
C ILE A 108 3.98 10.83 -12.20
N LEU A 109 4.90 11.48 -11.48
CA LEU A 109 6.30 11.01 -11.39
C LEU A 109 6.38 9.56 -10.85
N VAL A 110 5.57 9.22 -9.84
CA VAL A 110 5.47 7.83 -9.36
C VAL A 110 4.88 6.91 -10.43
N CYS A 111 3.87 7.37 -11.17
CA CYS A 111 3.28 6.59 -12.27
C CYS A 111 4.32 6.30 -13.39
N LEU A 112 5.30 7.18 -13.61
CA LEU A 112 6.37 6.93 -14.59
C LEU A 112 7.26 5.73 -14.25
N LEU A 113 7.28 5.24 -13.01
CA LEU A 113 7.97 4.00 -12.65
C LEU A 113 7.40 2.78 -13.40
N TYR A 114 6.15 2.87 -13.89
CA TYR A 114 5.57 1.85 -14.76
C TYR A 114 6.38 1.61 -16.04
N VAL A 115 7.01 2.67 -16.58
CA VAL A 115 7.87 2.53 -17.78
C VAL A 115 9.04 1.58 -17.51
N ALA A 116 9.62 1.63 -16.30
CA ALA A 116 10.66 0.69 -15.90
C ALA A 116 10.10 -0.72 -15.77
N ILE A 117 8.92 -0.88 -15.16
CA ILE A 117 8.29 -2.19 -14.96
C ILE A 117 7.97 -2.86 -16.31
N ILE A 118 7.31 -2.15 -17.23
CA ILE A 118 6.87 -2.69 -18.52
C ILE A 118 8.04 -3.15 -19.40
N ASN A 119 9.19 -2.47 -19.31
CA ASN A 119 10.38 -2.84 -20.07
C ASN A 119 11.02 -4.15 -19.58
N GLY A 120 10.83 -4.52 -18.32
CA GLY A 120 11.34 -5.78 -17.74
C GLY A 120 10.31 -6.93 -17.79
N THR A 121 9.01 -6.61 -17.85
CA THR A 121 7.94 -7.62 -17.82
C THR A 121 7.66 -8.19 -19.21
N VAL A 122 7.76 -9.50 -19.38
CA VAL A 122 7.53 -10.19 -20.68
C VAL A 122 6.06 -10.50 -20.91
N ASN A 123 5.35 -10.96 -19.89
CA ASN A 123 3.98 -11.41 -19.96
C ASN A 123 2.99 -10.24 -20.11
N LYS A 124 2.09 -10.31 -21.11
CA LYS A 124 1.08 -9.26 -21.36
C LYS A 124 0.10 -9.09 -20.19
N LEU A 125 -0.33 -10.18 -19.55
CA LEU A 125 -1.26 -10.15 -18.44
C LEU A 125 -0.62 -9.46 -17.22
N GLU A 126 0.61 -9.80 -16.91
CA GLU A 126 1.39 -9.16 -15.82
C GLU A 126 1.54 -7.66 -16.07
N ARG A 127 1.82 -7.22 -17.31
CA ARG A 127 1.87 -5.79 -17.66
C ARG A 127 0.57 -5.05 -17.33
N VAL A 128 -0.58 -5.66 -17.60
CA VAL A 128 -1.89 -5.05 -17.27
C VAL A 128 -2.09 -4.97 -15.76
N ILE A 129 -1.72 -6.02 -15.03
CA ILE A 129 -1.81 -6.05 -13.57
C ILE A 129 -0.88 -4.99 -12.95
N ASP A 130 0.37 -4.91 -13.42
CA ASP A 130 1.34 -3.92 -12.99
C ASP A 130 0.87 -2.49 -13.27
N LEU A 131 0.19 -2.25 -14.40
CA LEU A 131 -0.43 -0.96 -14.70
C LEU A 131 -1.50 -0.62 -13.65
N ILE A 132 -2.38 -1.55 -13.34
CA ILE A 132 -3.44 -1.36 -12.35
C ILE A 132 -2.83 -1.05 -10.98
N ILE A 133 -1.84 -1.83 -10.54
CA ILE A 133 -1.14 -1.61 -9.27
C ILE A 133 -0.47 -0.23 -9.24
N THR A 134 0.19 0.16 -10.35
CA THR A 134 0.86 1.46 -10.46
C THR A 134 -0.14 2.62 -10.38
N LEU A 135 -1.30 2.51 -11.03
CA LEU A 135 -2.36 3.52 -10.95
C LEU A 135 -2.91 3.64 -9.52
N TYR A 136 -3.10 2.53 -8.83
CA TYR A 136 -3.53 2.53 -7.42
C TYR A 136 -2.46 3.12 -6.50
N ALA A 137 -1.20 2.73 -6.67
CA ALA A 137 -0.07 3.24 -5.89
C ALA A 137 0.10 4.77 -6.07
N SER A 138 0.08 5.26 -7.31
CA SER A 138 0.17 6.70 -7.60
C SER A 138 -1.04 7.48 -7.08
N SER A 139 -2.24 6.90 -7.14
CA SER A 139 -3.43 7.48 -6.54
C SER A 139 -3.32 7.57 -5.02
N ASN A 140 -2.79 6.54 -4.36
CA ASN A 140 -2.56 6.56 -2.92
C ASN A 140 -1.53 7.64 -2.54
N VAL A 141 -0.44 7.77 -3.31
CA VAL A 141 0.55 8.86 -3.14
C VAL A 141 -0.12 10.23 -3.26
N TYR A 142 -0.97 10.44 -4.28
CA TYR A 142 -1.74 11.68 -4.45
C TYR A 142 -2.54 12.04 -3.20
N TYR A 143 -3.33 11.10 -2.65
CA TYR A 143 -4.16 11.37 -1.47
C TYR A 143 -3.34 11.58 -0.22
N CYS A 144 -2.29 10.79 0.01
CA CYS A 144 -1.39 10.98 1.15
C CYS A 144 -0.68 12.34 1.11
N LEU A 145 -0.15 12.75 -0.04
CA LEU A 145 0.46 14.08 -0.23
C LEU A 145 -0.55 15.20 0.02
N ARG A 146 -1.76 15.05 -0.52
CA ARG A 146 -2.84 16.01 -0.32
C ARG A 146 -3.19 16.17 1.15
N HIS A 147 -3.30 15.08 1.90
CA HIS A 147 -3.53 15.13 3.34
C HIS A 147 -2.40 15.86 4.07
N LEU A 148 -1.14 15.64 3.68
CA LEU A 148 0.01 16.33 4.27
C LEU A 148 -0.02 17.85 4.02
N LEU A 149 -0.44 18.28 2.83
CA LEU A 149 -0.54 19.72 2.50
C LEU A 149 -1.69 20.40 3.24
N LEU A 150 -2.81 19.68 3.47
CA LEU A 150 -3.98 20.23 4.15
C LEU A 150 -3.90 20.26 5.69
N ILE A 151 -2.79 19.77 6.30
CA ILE A 151 -2.63 19.75 7.76
C ILE A 151 -2.82 21.14 8.41
N LYS A 152 -2.39 22.20 7.71
CA LYS A 152 -2.48 23.58 8.24
C LYS A 152 -3.91 24.09 8.32
N ASP A 153 -4.78 23.62 7.43
CA ASP A 153 -6.17 24.06 7.30
C ASP A 153 -7.14 23.16 8.07
N ASP A 154 -6.63 22.05 8.63
CA ASP A 154 -7.44 21.06 9.35
C ASP A 154 -7.79 21.51 10.76
N LYS A 155 -9.04 21.96 10.92
CA LYS A 155 -9.62 22.36 12.21
C LYS A 155 -9.86 21.19 13.16
N THR A 156 -9.99 19.97 12.63
CA THR A 156 -10.24 18.76 13.42
C THR A 156 -8.97 18.16 14.02
N ASN A 157 -7.81 18.62 13.58
CA ASN A 157 -6.50 18.05 13.90
C ASN A 157 -6.32 16.56 13.48
N LEU A 158 -7.24 15.99 12.72
CA LEU A 158 -7.19 14.60 12.28
C LEU A 158 -5.98 14.36 11.36
N LEU A 159 -5.75 15.22 10.37
CA LEU A 159 -4.62 15.11 9.45
C LEU A 159 -3.28 15.22 10.16
N LYS A 160 -3.19 16.09 11.17
CA LYS A 160 -1.98 16.24 11.99
C LYS A 160 -1.66 14.93 12.72
N LYS A 161 -2.67 14.25 13.27
CA LYS A 161 -2.52 12.95 13.95
C LYS A 161 -2.19 11.82 12.99
N LEU A 162 -2.72 11.88 11.76
CA LEU A 162 -2.45 10.92 10.68
C LEU A 162 -1.21 11.29 9.84
N LYS A 163 -0.42 12.30 10.21
CA LYS A 163 0.75 12.74 9.43
C LYS A 163 1.71 11.59 9.12
N MET A 164 2.11 10.83 10.12
CA MET A 164 3.06 9.71 9.95
C MET A 164 2.46 8.59 9.12
N TYR A 165 1.17 8.29 9.28
CA TYR A 165 0.45 7.35 8.43
C TYR A 165 0.53 7.74 6.95
N ASN A 166 0.32 9.01 6.62
CA ASN A 166 0.41 9.48 5.23
C ASN A 166 1.84 9.38 4.67
N ILE A 167 2.87 9.66 5.49
CA ILE A 167 4.27 9.51 5.08
C ILE A 167 4.58 8.04 4.76
N PHE A 168 4.27 7.12 5.67
CA PHE A 168 4.47 5.69 5.44
C PHE A 168 3.60 5.15 4.30
N GLY A 169 2.40 5.69 4.08
CA GLY A 169 1.56 5.34 2.93
C GLY A 169 2.20 5.69 1.58
N ILE A 170 2.96 6.80 1.51
CA ILE A 170 3.77 7.14 0.33
C ILE A 170 4.93 6.15 0.18
N CYS A 171 5.68 5.88 1.26
CA CYS A 171 6.78 4.92 1.26
C CYS A 171 6.31 3.53 0.82
N PHE A 172 5.19 3.05 1.36
CA PHE A 172 4.57 1.79 0.98
C PHE A 172 4.31 1.70 -0.52
N SER A 173 3.69 2.76 -1.10
CA SER A 173 3.36 2.79 -2.53
C SER A 173 4.63 2.70 -3.41
N ILE A 174 5.69 3.41 -3.03
CA ILE A 174 6.97 3.38 -3.74
C ILE A 174 7.63 2.00 -3.60
N LEU A 175 7.61 1.42 -2.38
CA LEU A 175 8.22 0.11 -2.11
C LEU A 175 7.54 -1.03 -2.88
N ILE A 176 6.21 -0.99 -3.04
CA ILE A 176 5.48 -1.94 -3.88
C ILE A 176 5.94 -1.85 -5.34
N LEU A 177 6.13 -0.64 -5.88
CA LEU A 177 6.62 -0.48 -7.25
C LEU A 177 8.08 -0.90 -7.40
N LEU A 178 8.94 -0.64 -6.41
CA LEU A 178 10.32 -1.15 -6.39
C LEU A 178 10.35 -2.69 -6.34
N LEU A 179 9.43 -3.29 -5.60
CA LEU A 179 9.26 -4.74 -5.57
C LEU A 179 8.88 -5.27 -6.97
N ALA A 180 7.93 -4.63 -7.65
CA ALA A 180 7.55 -4.99 -9.02
C ALA A 180 8.72 -4.85 -10.01
N ILE A 181 9.52 -3.76 -9.92
CA ILE A 181 10.74 -3.61 -10.71
C ILE A 181 11.73 -4.74 -10.43
N SER A 182 11.92 -5.11 -9.17
CA SER A 182 12.85 -6.19 -8.80
C SER A 182 12.44 -7.54 -9.38
N PHE A 183 11.15 -7.81 -9.48
CA PHE A 183 10.61 -9.00 -10.17
C PHE A 183 10.82 -8.91 -11.68
N ALA A 184 10.45 -7.80 -12.30
CA ALA A 184 10.55 -7.60 -13.75
C ALA A 184 11.99 -7.81 -14.27
N TYR A 185 12.99 -7.39 -13.50
CA TYR A 185 14.41 -7.53 -13.85
C TYR A 185 15.14 -8.68 -13.15
N SER A 186 14.45 -9.48 -12.33
CA SER A 186 15.02 -10.60 -11.57
C SER A 186 16.22 -10.20 -10.68
N ILE A 187 16.21 -8.99 -10.09
CA ILE A 187 17.31 -8.46 -9.27
C ILE A 187 17.10 -8.92 -7.81
N ASN A 188 17.78 -10.03 -7.42
CA ASN A 188 17.62 -10.63 -6.10
C ASN A 188 17.98 -9.70 -4.92
N THR A 189 19.02 -8.87 -5.06
CA THR A 189 19.43 -7.92 -4.02
C THR A 189 18.37 -6.85 -3.79
N LEU A 190 17.81 -6.29 -4.86
CA LEU A 190 16.74 -5.31 -4.79
C LEU A 190 15.45 -5.94 -4.22
N LEU A 191 15.14 -7.19 -4.62
CA LEU A 191 14.01 -7.95 -4.11
C LEU A 191 14.09 -8.11 -2.59
N MET A 192 15.23 -8.54 -2.06
CA MET A 192 15.41 -8.71 -0.61
C MET A 192 15.35 -7.38 0.13
N ALA A 193 16.05 -6.35 -0.37
CA ALA A 193 16.08 -5.03 0.26
C ALA A 193 14.65 -4.40 0.29
N SER A 194 13.95 -4.40 -0.85
CA SER A 194 12.59 -3.86 -0.93
C SER A 194 11.60 -4.61 -0.04
N SER A 195 11.74 -5.94 0.09
CA SER A 195 10.87 -6.75 0.95
C SER A 195 11.10 -6.48 2.44
N ILE A 196 12.35 -6.33 2.87
CA ILE A 196 12.67 -5.97 4.27
C ILE A 196 12.13 -4.57 4.58
N LEU A 197 12.39 -3.59 3.71
CA LEU A 197 11.91 -2.23 3.88
C LEU A 197 10.38 -2.17 3.88
N LEU A 198 9.72 -2.91 2.99
CA LEU A 198 8.26 -3.02 2.94
C LEU A 198 7.69 -3.63 4.22
N GLY A 199 8.33 -4.68 4.76
CA GLY A 199 7.92 -5.31 6.01
C GLY A 199 8.01 -4.35 7.20
N ILE A 200 9.08 -3.57 7.30
CA ILE A 200 9.25 -2.53 8.33
C ILE A 200 8.21 -1.42 8.14
N ASP A 201 8.06 -0.93 6.91
CA ASP A 201 7.12 0.16 6.58
C ASP A 201 5.67 -0.22 6.90
N LEU A 202 5.24 -1.45 6.60
CA LEU A 202 3.92 -1.96 6.95
C LEU A 202 3.63 -1.86 8.46
N ILE A 203 4.58 -2.28 9.28
CA ILE A 203 4.43 -2.24 10.74
C ILE A 203 4.34 -0.79 11.21
N LEU A 204 5.22 0.10 10.70
CA LEU A 204 5.21 1.51 11.03
C LEU A 204 3.95 2.21 10.55
N LEU A 205 3.45 1.86 9.36
CA LEU A 205 2.18 2.34 8.80
C LEU A 205 1.01 2.00 9.74
N MET A 206 0.94 0.75 10.18
CA MET A 206 -0.12 0.28 11.09
C MET A 206 -0.02 0.92 12.47
N LEU A 207 1.18 1.02 13.05
CA LEU A 207 1.39 1.65 14.36
C LEU A 207 1.04 3.14 14.34
N SER A 208 1.46 3.86 13.29
CA SER A 208 1.15 5.29 13.13
C SER A 208 -0.33 5.53 12.91
N PHE A 209 -1.02 4.67 12.13
CA PHE A 209 -2.47 4.73 11.99
C PHE A 209 -3.18 4.52 13.32
N LYS A 210 -2.84 3.44 14.04
CA LYS A 210 -3.43 3.12 15.35
C LYS A 210 -3.22 4.23 16.38
N LYS A 211 -2.02 4.84 16.40
CA LYS A 211 -1.71 5.99 17.26
C LYS A 211 -2.58 7.18 16.89
N GLY A 212 -2.65 7.53 15.61
CA GLY A 212 -3.45 8.66 15.11
C GLY A 212 -4.94 8.53 15.45
N VAL A 213 -5.51 7.33 15.30
CA VAL A 213 -6.91 7.06 15.66
C VAL A 213 -7.16 7.14 17.17
N LYS A 214 -6.22 6.64 17.99
CA LYS A 214 -6.34 6.69 19.46
C LYS A 214 -6.28 8.11 20.00
N GLU A 215 -5.44 8.96 19.43
CA GLU A 215 -5.28 10.36 19.84
C GLU A 215 -6.44 11.26 19.37
N TRP A 216 -7.23 10.81 18.40
CA TRP A 216 -8.37 11.57 17.88
C TRP A 216 -9.67 11.36 18.70
N LYS A 217 -9.78 10.25 19.41
CA LYS A 217 -10.88 9.99 20.37
C LYS A 217 -10.70 10.78 21.66
#